data_e8f4b4d1da8066a794e29e1362adeeb3
#
_entry.id   e8f4b4d1da8066a794e29e1362adeeb3
#
_cell.length_a   1.000
_cell.length_b   1.000
_cell.length_c   1.000
_cell.angle_alpha   90.00
_cell.angle_beta   90.00
_cell.angle_gamma   90.00
#
_symmetry.space_group_name_H-M   'P 1'
#
loop_
_entity.id
_entity.type
_entity.pdbx_description
1 polymer ?
#
loop_
_entity_poly.entity_id
_entity_poly.type
_entity_poly.pdbx_seq_one_letter_code
_entity_poly.pdbx_strand_id
1 'polypeptide(L)'
;MARRCAAIAYAVRMEAGQHAEDMPRRALVFGGSGQIGERLLAGLLADGWRVQAVSRAPRAAAPGLSWRQGDLSGDWRDDGPFDAVFSCGPLDHFARWYQAADIAAPRVVAFGSTSVEVKQDSHEPAERDVARRLREAEAALFAAARARGAAATVLRPTLVYGAGRDATLTAIARLATRSGVFVLPAGADGLRQPVHVQDLADAALQVLRHPATAGHAYALGGGERLAYAEMVRRVLASLQPPPRLLRVPAPLFRGALAMAHAIGRLRGMNAAALARMREPLVFDIDPARRDFGYAPRPFHPTRDMFGL
;
A
#
# COMPACT_ATOMS: atom_id res chain seq x y z
N MET A 1 3.09 -59.46 -10.43
CA MET A 1 3.18 -58.29 -11.34
C MET A 1 2.56 -57.04 -10.72
N ALA A 2 1.37 -57.06 -10.14
CA ALA A 2 0.67 -55.90 -9.57
C ALA A 2 1.41 -55.15 -8.45
N ARG A 3 2.12 -55.83 -7.55
CA ARG A 3 2.88 -55.17 -6.45
C ARG A 3 4.08 -54.34 -6.92
N ARG A 4 4.71 -54.70 -8.04
CA ARG A 4 5.82 -53.91 -8.65
C ARG A 4 5.29 -52.62 -9.30
N CYS A 5 4.12 -52.68 -9.96
CA CYS A 5 3.52 -51.46 -10.56
C CYS A 5 3.07 -50.44 -9.50
N ALA A 6 2.52 -50.94 -8.37
CA ALA A 6 2.11 -50.04 -7.27
C ALA A 6 3.32 -49.35 -6.60
N ALA A 7 4.44 -50.06 -6.43
CA ALA A 7 5.66 -49.47 -5.86
C ALA A 7 6.32 -48.42 -6.79
N ILE A 8 6.29 -48.68 -8.13
CA ILE A 8 6.77 -47.69 -9.11
C ILE A 8 5.87 -46.47 -9.16
N ALA A 9 4.54 -46.67 -9.13
CA ALA A 9 3.60 -45.54 -9.11
C ALA A 9 3.70 -44.71 -7.82
N TYR A 10 4.00 -45.36 -6.67
CA TYR A 10 4.23 -44.67 -5.40
C TYR A 10 5.56 -43.90 -5.41
N ALA A 11 6.65 -44.52 -5.93
CA ALA A 11 7.95 -43.83 -6.04
C ALA A 11 7.90 -42.60 -6.98
N VAL A 12 7.26 -42.76 -8.16
CA VAL A 12 7.06 -41.63 -9.10
C VAL A 12 6.22 -40.51 -8.48
N ARG A 13 5.21 -40.87 -7.65
CA ARG A 13 4.41 -39.87 -6.94
C ARG A 13 5.18 -39.17 -5.81
N MET A 14 6.08 -39.88 -5.13
CA MET A 14 6.96 -39.35 -4.11
C MET A 14 8.05 -38.44 -4.72
N GLU A 15 8.67 -38.87 -5.84
CA GLU A 15 9.65 -38.02 -6.56
C GLU A 15 9.00 -36.77 -7.18
N ALA A 16 7.79 -36.87 -7.74
CA ALA A 16 7.03 -35.71 -8.20
C ALA A 16 6.63 -34.77 -7.07
N GLY A 17 6.33 -35.29 -5.88
CA GLY A 17 6.07 -34.50 -4.67
C GLY A 17 7.32 -33.78 -4.16
N GLN A 18 8.47 -34.46 -4.12
CA GLN A 18 9.75 -33.88 -3.72
C GLN A 18 10.26 -32.83 -4.72
N HIS A 19 10.08 -33.05 -6.02
CA HIS A 19 10.43 -32.04 -7.04
C HIS A 19 9.49 -30.83 -7.03
N ALA A 20 8.24 -30.96 -6.58
CA ALA A 20 7.33 -29.83 -6.42
C ALA A 20 7.68 -28.95 -5.20
N GLU A 21 8.26 -29.54 -4.13
CA GLU A 21 8.74 -28.82 -2.96
C GLU A 21 10.06 -28.04 -3.21
N ASP A 22 10.83 -28.44 -4.20
CA ASP A 22 12.15 -27.85 -4.53
C ASP A 22 12.07 -26.70 -5.56
N MET A 23 10.90 -26.48 -6.17
CA MET A 23 10.72 -25.37 -7.12
C MET A 23 10.48 -24.05 -6.36
N PRO A 24 11.27 -22.99 -6.64
CA PRO A 24 11.06 -21.71 -5.98
C PRO A 24 9.67 -21.16 -6.30
N ARG A 25 8.94 -20.73 -5.25
CA ARG A 25 7.62 -20.11 -5.37
C ARG A 25 7.63 -18.94 -6.34
N ARG A 26 6.58 -18.79 -7.11
CA ARG A 26 6.45 -17.75 -8.13
C ARG A 26 5.44 -16.68 -7.72
N ALA A 27 5.82 -15.41 -7.83
CA ALA A 27 4.95 -14.28 -7.57
C ALA A 27 4.80 -13.38 -8.80
N LEU A 28 3.57 -12.92 -9.06
CA LEU A 28 3.27 -11.84 -9.99
C LEU A 28 3.00 -10.57 -9.21
N VAL A 29 3.72 -9.47 -9.53
CA VAL A 29 3.64 -8.21 -8.78
C VAL A 29 3.31 -7.04 -9.68
N PHE A 30 2.14 -6.45 -9.52
CA PHE A 30 1.75 -5.17 -10.13
C PHE A 30 2.16 -4.01 -9.24
N GLY A 31 2.67 -2.93 -9.83
CA GLY A 31 3.14 -1.78 -9.08
C GLY A 31 4.45 -2.01 -8.31
N GLY A 32 5.23 -3.03 -8.73
CA GLY A 32 6.53 -3.36 -8.14
C GLY A 32 7.55 -2.22 -8.13
N SER A 33 7.40 -1.24 -9.02
CA SER A 33 8.23 -0.03 -9.07
C SER A 33 7.74 1.11 -8.16
N GLY A 34 6.64 0.91 -7.44
CA GLY A 34 6.09 1.88 -6.49
C GLY A 34 6.77 1.80 -5.11
N GLN A 35 6.42 2.76 -4.25
CA GLN A 35 7.05 2.87 -2.91
C GLN A 35 6.88 1.62 -2.03
N ILE A 36 5.72 0.97 -2.06
CA ILE A 36 5.48 -0.29 -1.34
C ILE A 36 6.07 -1.46 -2.15
N GLY A 37 5.86 -1.44 -3.47
CA GLY A 37 6.26 -2.52 -4.36
C GLY A 37 7.76 -2.81 -4.33
N GLU A 38 8.63 -1.79 -4.32
CA GLU A 38 10.08 -1.97 -4.24
C GLU A 38 10.51 -2.72 -2.96
N ARG A 39 9.86 -2.43 -1.82
CA ARG A 39 10.10 -3.12 -0.55
C ARG A 39 9.56 -4.55 -0.56
N LEU A 40 8.38 -4.74 -1.17
CA LEU A 40 7.79 -6.06 -1.34
C LEU A 40 8.65 -6.95 -2.25
N LEU A 41 9.16 -6.43 -3.37
CA LEU A 41 10.07 -7.16 -4.25
C LEU A 41 11.32 -7.60 -3.50
N ALA A 42 11.93 -6.70 -2.72
CA ALA A 42 13.11 -7.04 -1.93
C ALA A 42 12.83 -8.16 -0.92
N GLY A 43 11.68 -8.14 -0.25
CA GLY A 43 11.27 -9.18 0.70
C GLY A 43 10.99 -10.52 0.02
N LEU A 44 10.29 -10.54 -1.11
CA LEU A 44 10.03 -11.76 -1.88
C LEU A 44 11.33 -12.41 -2.35
N LEU A 45 12.27 -11.62 -2.88
CA LEU A 45 13.57 -12.12 -3.34
C LEU A 45 14.40 -12.68 -2.17
N ALA A 46 14.40 -12.00 -1.02
CA ALA A 46 15.08 -12.48 0.18
C ALA A 46 14.49 -13.81 0.70
N ASP A 47 13.16 -14.01 0.53
CA ASP A 47 12.45 -15.26 0.85
C ASP A 47 12.58 -16.34 -0.25
N GLY A 48 13.44 -16.13 -1.27
CA GLY A 48 13.75 -17.09 -2.32
C GLY A 48 12.68 -17.23 -3.42
N TRP A 49 11.74 -16.28 -3.54
CA TRP A 49 10.73 -16.29 -4.59
C TRP A 49 11.31 -15.93 -5.95
N ARG A 50 10.78 -16.52 -7.01
CA ARG A 50 10.91 -15.99 -8.37
C ARG A 50 9.80 -15.00 -8.64
N VAL A 51 10.17 -13.77 -8.98
CA VAL A 51 9.21 -12.68 -9.12
C VAL A 51 9.14 -12.21 -10.57
N GLN A 52 7.94 -12.16 -11.10
CA GLN A 52 7.61 -11.44 -12.32
C GLN A 52 6.91 -10.14 -11.94
N ALA A 53 7.58 -9.01 -12.14
CA ALA A 53 7.02 -7.71 -11.83
C ALA A 53 6.57 -6.98 -13.11
N VAL A 54 5.51 -6.18 -12.97
CA VAL A 54 4.94 -5.43 -14.08
C VAL A 54 5.24 -3.94 -13.94
N SER A 55 5.73 -3.34 -15.02
CA SER A 55 6.02 -1.91 -15.07
C SER A 55 5.67 -1.30 -16.43
N ARG A 56 5.15 -0.08 -16.43
CA ARG A 56 4.89 0.68 -17.68
C ARG A 56 6.17 1.05 -18.42
N ALA A 57 7.24 1.30 -17.68
CA ALA A 57 8.56 1.56 -18.27
C ALA A 57 9.43 0.28 -18.27
N PRO A 58 10.30 0.11 -19.27
CA PRO A 58 11.29 -0.97 -19.27
C PRO A 58 12.15 -0.91 -18.00
N ARG A 59 12.49 -2.09 -17.46
CA ARG A 59 13.37 -2.22 -16.30
C ARG A 59 14.33 -3.40 -16.50
N ALA A 60 15.54 -3.27 -15.96
CA ALA A 60 16.52 -4.34 -15.99
C ALA A 60 16.10 -5.49 -15.08
N ALA A 61 16.25 -6.72 -15.56
CA ALA A 61 16.09 -7.92 -14.76
C ALA A 61 17.23 -8.03 -13.73
N ALA A 62 16.97 -8.79 -12.66
CA ALA A 62 17.96 -9.14 -11.64
C ALA A 62 17.79 -10.63 -11.28
N PRO A 63 18.74 -11.24 -10.57
CA PRO A 63 18.58 -12.62 -10.10
C PRO A 63 17.24 -12.81 -9.36
N GLY A 64 16.42 -13.77 -9.82
CA GLY A 64 15.10 -14.03 -9.28
C GLY A 64 13.99 -13.04 -9.66
N LEU A 65 14.31 -11.93 -10.36
CA LEU A 65 13.37 -10.87 -10.74
C LEU A 65 13.38 -10.66 -12.27
N SER A 66 12.24 -10.88 -12.89
CA SER A 66 11.96 -10.50 -14.28
C SER A 66 10.96 -9.34 -14.32
N TRP A 67 11.07 -8.51 -15.37
CA TRP A 67 10.14 -7.41 -15.60
C TRP A 67 9.40 -7.61 -16.92
N ARG A 68 8.09 -7.48 -16.86
CA ARG A 68 7.23 -7.39 -18.03
C ARG A 68 6.78 -5.95 -18.22
N GLN A 69 6.95 -5.42 -19.42
CA GLN A 69 6.42 -4.10 -19.74
C GLN A 69 4.92 -4.20 -19.99
N GLY A 70 4.14 -3.36 -19.31
CA GLY A 70 2.69 -3.31 -19.41
C GLY A 70 2.05 -2.63 -18.21
N ASP A 71 0.73 -2.66 -18.19
CA ASP A 71 -0.09 -2.16 -17.09
C ASP A 71 -1.35 -3.01 -16.89
N LEU A 72 -2.26 -2.60 -16.02
CA LEU A 72 -3.50 -3.30 -15.69
C LEU A 72 -4.61 -3.15 -16.77
N SER A 73 -4.37 -2.46 -17.88
CA SER A 73 -5.32 -2.29 -18.96
C SER A 73 -5.04 -3.21 -20.17
N GLY A 74 -3.87 -3.84 -20.21
CA GLY A 74 -3.44 -4.72 -21.29
C GLY A 74 -4.08 -6.10 -21.26
N ASP A 75 -4.09 -6.76 -22.42
CA ASP A 75 -4.52 -8.15 -22.56
C ASP A 75 -3.40 -9.07 -22.06
N TRP A 76 -3.60 -9.60 -20.85
CA TRP A 76 -2.62 -10.43 -20.17
C TRP A 76 -2.98 -11.89 -20.32
N ARG A 77 -2.28 -12.57 -21.18
CA ARG A 77 -2.19 -14.02 -21.15
C ARG A 77 -0.87 -14.39 -20.53
N ASP A 78 -0.87 -15.17 -19.50
CA ASP A 78 0.35 -15.47 -18.75
C ASP A 78 0.89 -16.86 -19.00
N ASP A 79 2.20 -16.97 -18.72
CA ASP A 79 3.07 -18.10 -19.01
C ASP A 79 3.06 -19.16 -17.90
N GLY A 80 2.02 -19.25 -17.08
CA GLY A 80 1.84 -20.35 -16.14
C GLY A 80 1.35 -19.98 -14.74
N PRO A 81 1.22 -20.95 -13.83
CA PRO A 81 0.69 -20.72 -12.50
C PRO A 81 1.64 -19.88 -11.63
N PHE A 82 1.05 -19.03 -10.79
CA PHE A 82 1.74 -18.32 -9.69
C PHE A 82 1.26 -18.86 -8.36
N ASP A 83 2.14 -18.84 -7.34
CA ASP A 83 1.77 -19.13 -5.96
C ASP A 83 1.09 -17.93 -5.29
N ALA A 84 1.42 -16.72 -5.74
CA ALA A 84 0.79 -15.50 -5.27
C ALA A 84 0.76 -14.39 -6.33
N VAL A 85 -0.31 -13.59 -6.30
CA VAL A 85 -0.43 -12.34 -7.06
C VAL A 85 -0.53 -11.15 -6.09
N PHE A 86 0.29 -10.14 -6.32
CA PHE A 86 0.29 -8.91 -5.53
C PHE A 86 -0.06 -7.70 -6.37
N SER A 87 -0.84 -6.78 -5.80
CA SER A 87 -1.09 -5.47 -6.40
C SER A 87 -0.77 -4.34 -5.44
N CYS A 88 0.25 -3.55 -5.76
CA CYS A 88 0.60 -2.29 -5.12
C CYS A 88 0.12 -1.07 -5.95
N GLY A 89 -0.74 -1.30 -6.94
CA GLY A 89 -1.33 -0.29 -7.80
C GLY A 89 -2.77 0.09 -7.39
N PRO A 90 -3.47 0.87 -8.23
CA PRO A 90 -4.86 1.24 -7.98
C PRO A 90 -5.77 0.01 -7.96
N LEU A 91 -6.52 -0.14 -6.86
CA LEU A 91 -7.33 -1.34 -6.58
C LEU A 91 -8.44 -1.55 -7.61
N ASP A 92 -9.09 -0.48 -8.06
CA ASP A 92 -10.17 -0.52 -9.05
C ASP A 92 -9.69 -1.02 -10.44
N HIS A 93 -8.47 -0.66 -10.83
CA HIS A 93 -7.83 -1.19 -12.03
C HIS A 93 -7.44 -2.65 -11.85
N PHE A 94 -6.87 -3.00 -10.70
CA PHE A 94 -6.46 -4.37 -10.42
C PHE A 94 -7.65 -5.33 -10.34
N ALA A 95 -8.75 -4.94 -9.68
CA ALA A 95 -9.94 -5.77 -9.59
C ALA A 95 -10.55 -6.07 -10.95
N ARG A 96 -10.63 -5.07 -11.85
CA ARG A 96 -11.09 -5.27 -13.24
C ARG A 96 -10.17 -6.22 -14.02
N TRP A 97 -8.86 -5.98 -13.93
CA TRP A 97 -7.87 -6.86 -14.54
C TRP A 97 -8.01 -8.29 -14.00
N TYR A 98 -8.08 -8.48 -12.69
CA TYR A 98 -8.18 -9.79 -12.07
C TYR A 98 -9.46 -10.54 -12.48
N GLN A 99 -10.57 -9.82 -12.68
CA GLN A 99 -11.82 -10.43 -13.19
C GLN A 99 -11.67 -10.97 -14.61
N ALA A 100 -10.93 -10.29 -15.47
CA ALA A 100 -10.75 -10.63 -16.88
C ALA A 100 -9.58 -11.60 -17.13
N ALA A 101 -8.56 -11.60 -16.27
CA ALA A 101 -7.36 -12.39 -16.43
C ALA A 101 -7.63 -13.88 -16.14
N ASP A 102 -7.07 -14.76 -16.98
CA ASP A 102 -7.05 -16.21 -16.74
C ASP A 102 -5.74 -16.59 -16.04
N ILE A 103 -5.64 -16.26 -14.76
CA ILE A 103 -4.45 -16.53 -13.94
C ILE A 103 -4.82 -17.42 -12.77
N ALA A 104 -4.14 -18.54 -12.65
CA ALA A 104 -4.22 -19.41 -11.48
C ALA A 104 -3.22 -18.95 -10.42
N ALA A 105 -3.76 -18.52 -9.27
CA ALA A 105 -2.96 -18.23 -8.08
C ALA A 105 -3.80 -18.48 -6.82
N PRO A 106 -3.35 -19.33 -5.90
CA PRO A 106 -4.09 -19.63 -4.67
C PRO A 106 -4.15 -18.43 -3.71
N ARG A 107 -3.24 -17.46 -3.83
CA ARG A 107 -3.16 -16.28 -2.96
C ARG A 107 -3.15 -14.99 -3.76
N VAL A 108 -3.99 -14.04 -3.35
CA VAL A 108 -4.07 -12.70 -3.95
C VAL A 108 -4.02 -11.66 -2.83
N VAL A 109 -3.04 -10.74 -2.90
CA VAL A 109 -2.88 -9.66 -1.93
C VAL A 109 -2.93 -8.33 -2.67
N ALA A 110 -3.88 -7.48 -2.33
CA ALA A 110 -4.03 -6.18 -2.98
C ALA A 110 -4.02 -5.03 -1.96
N PHE A 111 -3.37 -3.93 -2.31
CA PHE A 111 -3.46 -2.70 -1.53
C PHE A 111 -4.69 -1.89 -1.98
N GLY A 112 -5.51 -1.57 -1.00
CA GLY A 112 -6.61 -0.62 -1.09
C GLY A 112 -6.27 0.70 -0.42
N SER A 113 -7.22 1.29 0.29
CA SER A 113 -7.03 2.52 1.07
C SER A 113 -8.11 2.65 2.15
N THR A 114 -7.75 3.16 3.33
CA THR A 114 -8.72 3.58 4.35
C THR A 114 -9.64 4.71 3.87
N SER A 115 -9.40 5.30 2.70
CA SER A 115 -10.33 6.23 2.05
C SER A 115 -11.69 5.63 1.77
N VAL A 116 -11.82 4.31 1.69
CA VAL A 116 -13.10 3.60 1.54
C VAL A 116 -14.05 3.91 2.71
N GLU A 117 -13.52 4.15 3.90
CA GLU A 117 -14.30 4.47 5.11
C GLU A 117 -14.44 5.98 5.30
N VAL A 118 -13.34 6.72 5.21
CA VAL A 118 -13.29 8.16 5.51
C VAL A 118 -14.05 9.02 4.51
N LYS A 119 -14.06 8.63 3.24
CA LYS A 119 -14.61 9.46 2.16
C LYS A 119 -16.06 9.14 1.78
N GLN A 120 -16.67 8.13 2.40
CA GLN A 120 -18.03 7.75 2.03
C GLN A 120 -19.05 8.84 2.36
N ASP A 121 -18.87 9.54 3.48
CA ASP A 121 -19.78 10.58 3.98
C ASP A 121 -19.23 12.00 3.72
N SER A 122 -18.22 12.15 2.85
CA SER A 122 -17.66 13.45 2.48
C SER A 122 -18.70 14.32 1.77
N HIS A 123 -18.70 15.62 2.05
CA HIS A 123 -19.49 16.59 1.32
C HIS A 123 -19.03 16.75 -0.16
N GLU A 124 -17.80 16.39 -0.47
CA GLU A 124 -17.23 16.48 -1.81
C GLU A 124 -17.63 15.26 -2.68
N PRO A 125 -18.36 15.46 -3.81
CA PRO A 125 -18.79 14.35 -4.66
C PRO A 125 -17.64 13.49 -5.18
N ALA A 126 -16.51 14.12 -5.53
CA ALA A 126 -15.32 13.42 -6.02
C ALA A 126 -14.72 12.48 -4.96
N GLU A 127 -14.79 12.83 -3.67
CA GLU A 127 -14.32 11.98 -2.59
C GLU A 127 -15.25 10.79 -2.37
N ARG A 128 -16.57 11.02 -2.39
CA ARG A 128 -17.55 9.91 -2.33
C ARG A 128 -17.40 8.93 -3.49
N ASP A 129 -17.09 9.44 -4.69
CA ASP A 129 -16.79 8.59 -5.85
C ASP A 129 -15.57 7.70 -5.63
N VAL A 130 -14.50 8.24 -5.04
CA VAL A 130 -13.33 7.44 -4.65
C VAL A 130 -13.71 6.32 -3.68
N ALA A 131 -14.48 6.60 -2.62
CA ALA A 131 -14.91 5.60 -1.65
C ALA A 131 -15.79 4.52 -2.31
N ARG A 132 -16.71 4.93 -3.19
CA ARG A 132 -17.59 4.02 -3.95
C ARG A 132 -16.76 3.07 -4.82
N ARG A 133 -15.84 3.61 -5.65
CA ARG A 133 -14.98 2.79 -6.53
C ARG A 133 -14.10 1.82 -5.75
N LEU A 134 -13.55 2.21 -4.61
CA LEU A 134 -12.77 1.32 -3.76
C LEU A 134 -13.62 0.18 -3.22
N ARG A 135 -14.84 0.46 -2.74
CA ARG A 135 -15.77 -0.55 -2.21
C ARG A 135 -16.20 -1.55 -3.29
N GLU A 136 -16.56 -1.03 -4.45
CA GLU A 136 -16.93 -1.86 -5.62
C GLU A 136 -15.77 -2.76 -6.04
N ALA A 137 -14.55 -2.21 -6.07
CA ALA A 137 -13.34 -2.96 -6.41
C ALA A 137 -13.00 -4.07 -5.41
N GLU A 138 -13.14 -3.81 -4.11
CA GLU A 138 -12.94 -4.84 -3.08
C GLU A 138 -13.97 -5.97 -3.23
N ALA A 139 -15.24 -5.63 -3.39
CA ALA A 139 -16.31 -6.61 -3.58
C ALA A 139 -16.07 -7.46 -4.85
N ALA A 140 -15.70 -6.83 -5.95
CA ALA A 140 -15.38 -7.48 -7.22
C ALA A 140 -14.17 -8.42 -7.10
N LEU A 141 -13.10 -7.99 -6.43
CA LEU A 141 -11.91 -8.80 -6.20
C LEU A 141 -12.22 -10.05 -5.35
N PHE A 142 -12.95 -9.89 -4.24
CA PHE A 142 -13.33 -11.01 -3.38
C PHE A 142 -14.25 -12.00 -4.10
N ALA A 143 -15.21 -11.49 -4.88
CA ALA A 143 -16.11 -12.36 -5.66
C ALA A 143 -15.33 -13.16 -6.72
N ALA A 144 -14.43 -12.53 -7.47
CA ALA A 144 -13.61 -13.17 -8.49
C ALA A 144 -12.64 -14.20 -7.88
N ALA A 145 -12.01 -13.89 -6.77
CA ALA A 145 -11.12 -14.81 -6.07
C ALA A 145 -11.88 -16.04 -5.56
N ARG A 146 -13.03 -15.85 -4.94
CA ARG A 146 -13.90 -16.95 -4.47
C ARG A 146 -14.33 -17.88 -5.62
N ALA A 147 -14.73 -17.30 -6.75
CA ALA A 147 -15.14 -18.08 -7.92
C ALA A 147 -13.99 -18.95 -8.48
N ARG A 148 -12.73 -18.58 -8.23
CA ARG A 148 -11.52 -19.31 -8.64
C ARG A 148 -10.91 -20.20 -7.55
N GLY A 149 -11.55 -20.29 -6.38
CA GLY A 149 -10.99 -21.01 -5.22
C GLY A 149 -9.73 -20.35 -4.65
N ALA A 150 -9.48 -19.07 -4.94
CA ALA A 150 -8.34 -18.31 -4.45
C ALA A 150 -8.68 -17.54 -3.17
N ALA A 151 -7.67 -17.36 -2.30
CA ALA A 151 -7.77 -16.59 -1.08
C ALA A 151 -7.27 -15.16 -1.33
N ALA A 152 -8.19 -14.19 -1.42
CA ALA A 152 -7.85 -12.77 -1.56
C ALA A 152 -7.81 -12.08 -0.19
N THR A 153 -6.85 -11.16 -0.01
CA THR A 153 -6.73 -10.25 1.14
C THR A 153 -6.53 -8.83 0.65
N VAL A 154 -7.24 -7.86 1.21
CA VAL A 154 -7.07 -6.44 0.91
C VAL A 154 -6.43 -5.73 2.10
N LEU A 155 -5.35 -5.00 1.85
CA LEU A 155 -4.61 -4.21 2.84
C LEU A 155 -4.91 -2.72 2.61
N ARG A 156 -5.52 -2.05 3.56
CA ARG A 156 -5.95 -0.65 3.50
C ARG A 156 -5.00 0.25 4.30
N PRO A 157 -3.90 0.75 3.71
CA PRO A 157 -2.99 1.64 4.43
C PRO A 157 -3.65 2.97 4.80
N THR A 158 -3.17 3.56 5.88
CA THR A 158 -3.42 4.95 6.28
C THR A 158 -2.45 5.88 5.53
N LEU A 159 -1.94 6.91 6.20
CA LEU A 159 -0.95 7.84 5.63
C LEU A 159 0.41 7.14 5.47
N VAL A 160 0.77 6.81 4.25
CA VAL A 160 2.02 6.08 3.93
C VAL A 160 3.21 7.03 3.89
N TYR A 161 4.38 6.63 4.45
CA TYR A 161 5.63 7.38 4.40
C TYR A 161 6.86 6.46 4.31
N GLY A 162 8.05 7.05 4.07
CA GLY A 162 9.33 6.35 4.18
C GLY A 162 10.04 6.04 2.85
N ALA A 163 9.53 6.55 1.72
CA ALA A 163 10.16 6.37 0.41
C ALA A 163 10.35 7.67 -0.39
N GLY A 164 10.08 8.84 0.19
CA GLY A 164 10.24 10.14 -0.48
C GLY A 164 9.28 10.39 -1.66
N ARG A 165 8.19 9.61 -1.76
CA ARG A 165 7.24 9.64 -2.89
C ARG A 165 5.80 9.92 -2.47
N ASP A 166 5.53 10.00 -1.16
CA ASP A 166 4.20 10.33 -0.67
C ASP A 166 3.85 11.80 -0.91
N ALA A 167 2.56 12.05 -1.13
CA ALA A 167 2.06 13.38 -1.45
C ALA A 167 1.85 14.27 -0.21
N THR A 168 2.10 13.78 0.99
CA THR A 168 1.79 14.51 2.24
C THR A 168 3.06 14.84 3.01
N LEU A 169 3.71 13.88 3.65
CA LEU A 169 4.85 14.14 4.52
C LEU A 169 6.09 14.56 3.73
N THR A 170 6.32 13.94 2.58
CA THR A 170 7.40 14.34 1.67
C THR A 170 7.16 15.75 1.12
N ALA A 171 5.92 16.12 0.78
CA ALA A 171 5.60 17.47 0.34
C ALA A 171 5.80 18.51 1.46
N ILE A 172 5.41 18.20 2.70
CA ILE A 172 5.67 19.02 3.87
C ILE A 172 7.17 19.24 4.06
N ALA A 173 7.95 18.14 4.06
CA ALA A 173 9.39 18.18 4.24
C ALA A 173 10.08 19.04 3.15
N ARG A 174 9.74 18.85 1.88
CA ARG A 174 10.29 19.62 0.76
C ARG A 174 9.93 21.10 0.83
N LEU A 175 8.67 21.42 1.15
CA LEU A 175 8.23 22.81 1.29
C LEU A 175 8.96 23.49 2.43
N ALA A 176 9.03 22.86 3.59
CA ALA A 176 9.69 23.38 4.79
C ALA A 176 11.19 23.56 4.58
N THR A 177 11.88 22.61 3.93
CA THR A 177 13.31 22.74 3.59
C THR A 177 13.58 23.96 2.70
N ARG A 178 12.70 24.23 1.72
CA ARG A 178 12.86 25.35 0.79
C ARG A 178 12.60 26.72 1.42
N SER A 179 11.66 26.79 2.35
CA SER A 179 11.20 28.07 2.94
C SER A 179 11.84 28.37 4.30
N GLY A 180 12.46 27.37 4.95
CA GLY A 180 12.93 27.47 6.35
C GLY A 180 11.80 27.53 7.39
N VAL A 181 10.53 27.54 6.95
CA VAL A 181 9.34 27.70 7.80
C VAL A 181 8.21 26.81 7.29
N PHE A 182 7.43 26.24 8.20
CA PHE A 182 6.16 25.60 7.88
C PHE A 182 5.03 26.18 8.71
N VAL A 183 3.92 26.56 8.07
CA VAL A 183 2.80 27.22 8.73
C VAL A 183 1.63 26.24 8.88
N LEU A 184 1.10 26.11 10.09
CA LEU A 184 -0.10 25.35 10.40
C LEU A 184 -1.19 26.25 11.00
N PRO A 185 -2.47 25.98 10.72
CA PRO A 185 -3.56 26.61 11.44
C PRO A 185 -3.58 26.11 12.89
N ALA A 186 -3.89 27.00 13.82
CA ALA A 186 -4.21 26.62 15.20
C ALA A 186 -5.40 25.63 15.19
N GLY A 187 -5.33 24.59 16.03
CA GLY A 187 -6.32 23.52 16.07
C GLY A 187 -6.14 22.45 14.98
N ALA A 188 -4.98 22.33 14.35
CA ALA A 188 -4.60 21.21 13.49
C ALA A 188 -4.15 20.01 14.35
N ASP A 189 -5.04 19.54 15.23
CA ASP A 189 -4.75 18.54 16.27
C ASP A 189 -5.50 17.20 16.04
N GLY A 190 -6.14 17.01 14.88
CA GLY A 190 -6.75 15.74 14.51
C GLY A 190 -5.72 14.60 14.52
N LEU A 191 -6.11 13.47 15.05
CA LEU A 191 -5.20 12.32 15.20
C LEU A 191 -4.82 11.71 13.84
N ARG A 192 -3.59 11.24 13.73
CA ARG A 192 -3.02 10.53 12.58
C ARG A 192 -2.35 9.24 13.02
N GLN A 193 -2.23 8.33 12.08
CA GLN A 193 -1.60 7.03 12.30
C GLN A 193 -0.72 6.69 11.08
N PRO A 194 0.38 7.45 10.85
CA PRO A 194 1.23 7.26 9.68
C PRO A 194 1.91 5.90 9.70
N VAL A 195 1.90 5.19 8.57
CA VAL A 195 2.47 3.85 8.40
C VAL A 195 3.69 3.87 7.49
N HIS A 196 4.75 3.19 7.90
CA HIS A 196 5.97 3.09 7.12
C HIS A 196 5.82 2.09 5.96
N VAL A 197 6.39 2.40 4.79
CA VAL A 197 6.31 1.54 3.59
C VAL A 197 6.83 0.13 3.84
N GLN A 198 7.84 -0.06 4.69
CA GLN A 198 8.37 -1.38 5.02
C GLN A 198 7.36 -2.21 5.80
N ASP A 199 6.63 -1.62 6.76
CA ASP A 199 5.61 -2.33 7.55
C ASP A 199 4.47 -2.83 6.66
N LEU A 200 4.15 -2.08 5.58
CA LEU A 200 3.16 -2.51 4.58
C LEU A 200 3.67 -3.67 3.71
N ALA A 201 4.94 -3.62 3.30
CA ALA A 201 5.54 -4.71 2.55
C ALA A 201 5.63 -5.99 3.40
N ASP A 202 6.04 -5.86 4.66
CA ASP A 202 6.11 -6.97 5.61
C ASP A 202 4.72 -7.57 5.88
N ALA A 203 3.69 -6.73 6.04
CA ALA A 203 2.30 -7.17 6.16
C ALA A 203 1.84 -7.97 4.95
N ALA A 204 2.17 -7.54 3.72
CA ALA A 204 1.82 -8.26 2.50
C ALA A 204 2.47 -9.65 2.42
N LEU A 205 3.67 -9.81 2.97
CA LEU A 205 4.34 -11.12 3.08
C LEU A 205 3.74 -11.98 4.20
N GLN A 206 3.42 -11.35 5.34
CA GLN A 206 2.85 -12.05 6.50
C GLN A 206 1.49 -12.67 6.17
N VAL A 207 0.59 -11.97 5.48
CA VAL A 207 -0.74 -12.49 5.15
C VAL A 207 -0.69 -13.75 4.29
N LEU A 208 0.38 -14.00 3.52
CA LEU A 208 0.55 -15.25 2.77
C LEU A 208 0.60 -16.49 3.66
N ARG A 209 1.12 -16.34 4.86
CA ARG A 209 1.34 -17.43 5.84
C ARG A 209 0.13 -17.66 6.75
N HIS A 210 -0.90 -16.79 6.67
CA HIS A 210 -2.04 -16.80 7.58
C HIS A 210 -3.36 -17.02 6.82
N PRO A 211 -3.88 -18.26 6.76
CA PRO A 211 -5.13 -18.58 6.05
C PRO A 211 -6.34 -17.78 6.54
N ALA A 212 -6.36 -17.39 7.82
CA ALA A 212 -7.43 -16.58 8.41
C ALA A 212 -7.65 -15.23 7.71
N THR A 213 -6.67 -14.74 6.94
CA THR A 213 -6.78 -13.47 6.20
C THR A 213 -7.58 -13.58 4.91
N ALA A 214 -7.96 -14.78 4.49
CA ALA A 214 -8.71 -15.02 3.25
C ALA A 214 -10.10 -14.37 3.30
N GLY A 215 -10.43 -13.57 2.30
CA GLY A 215 -11.71 -12.88 2.19
C GLY A 215 -11.85 -11.63 3.08
N HIS A 216 -10.76 -11.19 3.73
CA HIS A 216 -10.79 -10.05 4.65
C HIS A 216 -10.04 -8.83 4.11
N ALA A 217 -10.50 -7.65 4.57
CA ALA A 217 -9.83 -6.38 4.35
C ALA A 217 -9.38 -5.82 5.72
N TYR A 218 -8.12 -5.37 5.80
CA TYR A 218 -7.52 -4.90 7.04
C TYR A 218 -7.06 -3.45 6.92
N ALA A 219 -7.45 -2.60 7.86
CA ALA A 219 -6.83 -1.29 8.02
C ALA A 219 -5.40 -1.44 8.55
N LEU A 220 -4.44 -0.83 7.88
CA LEU A 220 -3.03 -0.85 8.26
C LEU A 220 -2.56 0.57 8.62
N GLY A 221 -2.72 0.92 9.88
CA GLY A 221 -2.13 2.12 10.46
C GLY A 221 -0.74 1.84 11.04
N GLY A 222 0.04 2.89 11.29
CA GLY A 222 1.30 2.79 12.01
C GLY A 222 1.14 2.45 13.50
N GLY A 223 2.24 2.19 14.19
CA GLY A 223 2.24 1.77 15.59
C GLY A 223 1.90 2.87 16.59
N GLU A 224 1.77 4.11 16.13
CA GLU A 224 1.51 5.27 16.97
C GLU A 224 0.37 6.12 16.43
N ARG A 225 -0.49 6.61 17.34
CA ARG A 225 -1.51 7.63 17.07
C ARG A 225 -1.03 8.95 17.63
N LEU A 226 -0.90 9.98 16.81
CA LEU A 226 -0.37 11.28 17.22
C LEU A 226 -1.15 12.43 16.56
N ALA A 227 -1.16 13.61 17.21
CA ALA A 227 -1.78 14.80 16.66
C ALA A 227 -1.09 15.20 15.33
N TYR A 228 -1.87 15.73 14.37
CA TYR A 228 -1.33 16.20 13.09
C TYR A 228 -0.17 17.19 13.27
N ALA A 229 -0.30 18.14 14.20
CA ALA A 229 0.74 19.09 14.49
C ALA A 229 2.01 18.44 15.06
N GLU A 230 1.88 17.41 15.88
CA GLU A 230 3.01 16.64 16.41
C GLU A 230 3.70 15.83 15.30
N MET A 231 2.92 15.21 14.43
CA MET A 231 3.44 14.52 13.25
C MET A 231 4.28 15.48 12.38
N VAL A 232 3.76 16.65 12.07
CA VAL A 232 4.50 17.69 11.31
C VAL A 232 5.74 18.13 12.08
N ARG A 233 5.65 18.38 13.38
CA ARG A 233 6.81 18.77 14.20
C ARG A 233 7.95 17.76 14.11
N ARG A 234 7.64 16.46 14.18
CA ARG A 234 8.66 15.38 14.05
C ARG A 234 9.26 15.33 12.64
N VAL A 235 8.46 15.55 11.60
CA VAL A 235 8.99 15.68 10.23
C VAL A 235 9.99 16.82 10.14
N LEU A 236 9.63 18.01 10.65
CA LEU A 236 10.51 19.20 10.62
C LEU A 236 11.79 18.98 11.45
N ALA A 237 11.68 18.33 12.60
CA ALA A 237 12.83 18.04 13.47
C ALA A 237 13.83 17.06 12.81
N SER A 238 13.40 16.23 11.86
CA SER A 238 14.29 15.31 11.13
C SER A 238 15.08 16.00 10.01
N LEU A 239 14.74 17.23 9.66
CA LEU A 239 15.39 17.99 8.58
C LEU A 239 16.60 18.79 9.10
N GLN A 240 17.56 19.10 8.23
CA GLN A 240 18.78 19.83 8.58
C GLN A 240 19.02 20.97 7.58
N PRO A 241 19.05 22.24 8.06
CA PRO A 241 18.66 22.67 9.41
C PRO A 241 17.16 22.47 9.64
N PRO A 242 16.70 22.29 10.91
CA PRO A 242 15.28 22.07 11.19
C PRO A 242 14.48 23.35 10.92
N PRO A 243 13.48 23.32 10.02
CA PRO A 243 12.62 24.45 9.74
C PRO A 243 11.74 24.82 10.94
N ARG A 244 11.35 26.10 11.03
CA ARG A 244 10.47 26.58 12.11
C ARG A 244 9.03 26.23 11.84
N LEU A 245 8.33 25.69 12.85
CA LEU A 245 6.89 25.48 12.82
C LEU A 245 6.18 26.71 13.37
N LEU A 246 5.37 27.38 12.55
CA LEU A 246 4.54 28.50 12.97
C LEU A 246 3.08 28.09 13.06
N ARG A 247 2.45 28.27 14.22
CA ARG A 247 1.01 28.08 14.40
C ARG A 247 0.32 29.44 14.34
N VAL A 248 -0.59 29.61 13.39
CA VAL A 248 -1.32 30.88 13.21
C VAL A 248 -2.81 30.68 13.46
N PRO A 249 -3.53 31.71 13.95
CA PRO A 249 -4.99 31.66 14.07
C PRO A 249 -5.66 31.26 12.76
N ALA A 250 -6.71 30.43 12.85
CA ALA A 250 -7.39 29.88 11.67
C ALA A 250 -7.91 30.95 10.67
N PRO A 251 -8.42 32.13 11.11
CA PRO A 251 -8.80 33.19 10.18
C PRO A 251 -7.62 33.73 9.35
N LEU A 252 -6.48 33.97 9.99
CA LEU A 252 -5.26 34.44 9.31
C LEU A 252 -4.75 33.40 8.33
N PHE A 253 -4.76 32.12 8.72
CA PHE A 253 -4.36 31.03 7.82
C PHE A 253 -5.28 30.95 6.59
N ARG A 254 -6.61 31.09 6.77
CA ARG A 254 -7.56 31.11 5.65
C ARG A 254 -7.36 32.29 4.72
N GLY A 255 -7.09 33.49 5.27
CA GLY A 255 -6.78 34.68 4.48
C GLY A 255 -5.50 34.50 3.63
N ALA A 256 -4.43 34.00 4.24
CA ALA A 256 -3.17 33.71 3.55
C ALA A 256 -3.35 32.63 2.47
N LEU A 257 -4.15 31.59 2.73
CA LEU A 257 -4.46 30.55 1.77
C LEU A 257 -5.28 31.08 0.58
N ALA A 258 -6.28 31.94 0.83
CA ALA A 258 -7.06 32.58 -0.23
C ALA A 258 -6.17 33.44 -1.14
N MET A 259 -5.23 34.17 -0.57
CA MET A 259 -4.24 34.94 -1.32
C MET A 259 -3.31 34.04 -2.14
N ALA A 260 -2.83 32.92 -1.56
CA ALA A 260 -2.03 31.94 -2.28
C ALA A 260 -2.78 31.32 -3.46
N HIS A 261 -4.08 31.04 -3.30
CA HIS A 261 -4.94 30.55 -4.38
C HIS A 261 -5.11 31.56 -5.51
N ALA A 262 -5.28 32.84 -5.18
CA ALA A 262 -5.42 33.92 -6.17
C ALA A 262 -4.19 34.04 -7.08
N ILE A 263 -3.00 33.72 -6.57
CA ILE A 263 -1.75 33.68 -7.36
C ILE A 263 -1.43 32.29 -7.91
N GLY A 264 -2.42 31.36 -7.92
CA GLY A 264 -2.30 30.03 -8.50
C GLY A 264 -1.49 29.01 -7.70
N ARG A 265 -1.14 29.34 -6.43
CA ARG A 265 -0.39 28.45 -5.53
C ARG A 265 -1.31 27.66 -4.60
N LEU A 266 -0.82 26.53 -4.07
CA LEU A 266 -1.51 25.69 -3.08
C LEU A 266 -2.92 25.21 -3.49
N ARG A 267 -3.18 25.01 -4.77
CA ARG A 267 -4.49 24.60 -5.31
C ARG A 267 -5.05 23.31 -4.70
N GLY A 268 -4.19 22.43 -4.18
CA GLY A 268 -4.60 21.19 -3.50
C GLY A 268 -5.06 21.36 -2.04
N MET A 269 -4.88 22.56 -1.45
CA MET A 269 -5.24 22.84 -0.06
C MET A 269 -6.61 23.54 0.00
N ASN A 270 -7.68 22.77 -0.11
CA ASN A 270 -9.06 23.25 -0.05
C ASN A 270 -9.64 23.22 1.37
N ALA A 271 -10.88 23.67 1.55
CA ALA A 271 -11.57 23.70 2.84
C ALA A 271 -11.69 22.28 3.46
N ALA A 272 -11.90 21.26 2.64
CA ALA A 272 -11.94 19.86 3.07
C ALA A 272 -10.58 19.39 3.61
N ALA A 273 -9.47 19.80 3.01
CA ALA A 273 -8.13 19.51 3.52
C ALA A 273 -7.89 20.15 4.90
N LEU A 274 -8.39 21.37 5.11
CA LEU A 274 -8.31 22.06 6.40
C LEU A 274 -9.19 21.40 7.48
N ALA A 275 -10.42 20.99 7.12
CA ALA A 275 -11.32 20.26 8.03
C ALA A 275 -10.65 18.95 8.48
N ARG A 276 -10.09 18.20 7.55
CA ARG A 276 -9.36 16.96 7.85
C ARG A 276 -8.18 17.14 8.80
N MET A 277 -7.52 18.32 8.86
CA MET A 277 -6.46 18.53 9.86
C MET A 277 -6.98 18.52 11.30
N ARG A 278 -8.28 18.69 11.51
CA ARG A 278 -8.93 18.69 12.82
C ARG A 278 -9.60 17.36 13.17
N GLU A 279 -10.02 16.62 12.17
CA GLU A 279 -10.71 15.35 12.33
C GLU A 279 -9.73 14.20 12.55
N PRO A 280 -10.07 13.24 13.42
CA PRO A 280 -9.22 12.06 13.60
C PRO A 280 -9.28 11.15 12.38
N LEU A 281 -8.11 10.73 11.88
CA LEU A 281 -7.93 9.74 10.83
C LEU A 281 -7.10 8.57 11.41
N VAL A 282 -7.73 7.84 12.30
CA VAL A 282 -7.17 6.66 13.00
C VAL A 282 -8.11 5.48 12.83
N PHE A 283 -7.54 4.30 12.74
CA PHE A 283 -8.26 3.08 12.40
C PHE A 283 -7.90 1.98 13.39
N ASP A 284 -8.81 1.03 13.54
CA ASP A 284 -8.57 -0.16 14.33
C ASP A 284 -7.67 -1.13 13.56
N ILE A 285 -6.49 -1.42 14.12
CA ILE A 285 -5.52 -2.37 13.57
C ILE A 285 -5.51 -3.70 14.35
N ASP A 286 -6.34 -3.85 15.36
CA ASP A 286 -6.37 -5.06 16.19
C ASP A 286 -6.81 -6.32 15.42
N PRO A 287 -7.72 -6.25 14.42
CA PRO A 287 -7.95 -7.40 13.54
C PRO A 287 -6.68 -7.87 12.83
N ALA A 288 -5.88 -6.96 12.28
CA ALA A 288 -4.61 -7.29 11.62
C ALA A 288 -3.59 -7.88 12.61
N ARG A 289 -3.53 -7.37 13.85
CA ARG A 289 -2.69 -7.90 14.91
C ARG A 289 -3.06 -9.32 15.31
N ARG A 290 -4.35 -9.59 15.47
CA ARG A 290 -4.84 -10.92 15.87
C ARG A 290 -4.67 -11.97 14.79
N ASP A 291 -5.02 -11.61 13.53
CA ASP A 291 -5.16 -12.59 12.46
C ASP A 291 -3.83 -12.94 11.79
N PHE A 292 -2.85 -12.01 11.79
CA PHE A 292 -1.55 -12.27 11.17
C PHE A 292 -0.35 -11.61 11.85
N GLY A 293 -0.50 -11.13 13.09
CA GLY A 293 0.63 -10.62 13.87
C GLY A 293 1.16 -9.27 13.43
N TYR A 294 0.31 -8.39 12.83
CA TYR A 294 0.73 -7.07 12.38
C TYR A 294 1.31 -6.23 13.52
N ALA A 295 2.58 -5.86 13.44
CA ALA A 295 3.30 -5.12 14.48
C ALA A 295 4.06 -3.92 13.87
N PRO A 296 3.34 -2.85 13.47
CA PRO A 296 3.96 -1.71 12.82
C PRO A 296 4.82 -0.89 13.80
N ARG A 297 5.87 -0.27 13.26
CA ARG A 297 6.77 0.61 14.02
C ARG A 297 6.09 1.91 14.41
N PRO A 298 6.52 2.56 15.52
CA PRO A 298 6.12 3.92 15.85
C PRO A 298 6.65 4.94 14.81
N PHE A 299 6.11 6.15 14.84
CA PHE A 299 6.47 7.19 13.88
C PHE A 299 7.79 7.89 14.24
N HIS A 300 8.87 7.46 13.61
CA HIS A 300 10.21 8.04 13.74
C HIS A 300 10.75 8.43 12.35
N PRO A 301 10.35 9.61 11.81
CA PRO A 301 10.81 10.04 10.49
C PRO A 301 12.29 10.45 10.53
N THR A 302 13.02 10.11 9.44
CA THR A 302 14.38 10.56 9.18
C THR A 302 14.43 11.29 7.84
N ARG A 303 15.45 12.10 7.61
CA ARG A 303 15.57 12.96 6.42
C ARG A 303 15.55 12.16 5.11
N ASP A 304 16.27 11.06 5.07
CA ASP A 304 16.37 10.17 3.91
C ASP A 304 15.02 9.57 3.50
N MET A 305 14.09 9.39 4.45
CA MET A 305 12.73 8.93 4.18
C MET A 305 11.91 9.89 3.32
N PHE A 306 12.36 11.12 3.15
CA PHE A 306 11.73 12.15 2.31
C PHE A 306 12.49 12.40 1.00
N GLY A 307 13.59 11.69 0.75
CA GLY A 307 14.42 11.87 -0.42
C GLY A 307 15.13 13.25 -0.46
N LEU A 308 15.62 13.71 0.69
CA LEU A 308 16.25 15.02 0.90
C LEU A 308 17.69 14.87 1.42
#